data_2985b577244a41569eabba74f34dee55
#
_entry.id   2985b577244a41569eabba74f34dee55
#
_cell.length_a   1.000
_cell.length_b   1.000
_cell.length_c   1.000
_cell.angle_alpha   90.00
_cell.angle_beta   90.00
_cell.angle_gamma   90.00
#
_symmetry.space_group_name_H-M   'P 1'
#
loop_
_entity.id
_entity.type
_entity.pdbx_description
1 polymer ?
#
loop_
_entity_poly.entity_id
_entity_poly.type
_entity_poly.pdbx_seq_one_letter_code
_entity_poly.pdbx_strand_id
1 'polypeptide(L)'
;MPISGRYAAEAQYSLWGALAVVNWINDKGGVDCGGKKVKVKLLYRDSESKLELAQSLTESLITRDKVHFLLSPYGSDLALGVSPIAEKYGVLMAVVGASSDRIFQQGFKYVIGVAAVASQYMVPVLDMAVKTDPTVKKVAILYRDSEFNIMVAEGAKKYAEKLGLQVVVYEKYPASPQDLTPQILKVKQASPDIIIVASHFADGQLAVRQLAEQKVDAKLVALSVAPLVPDFYKALQTKAECIVGPSHWEPDVNYTPELAKQRGVEWFGPTKEEFIQYFKSVAKQMGGQEVDPGYHAAWGAEGVLAILYGVQKAGTVEADKVLEALRNARFLTFFGEFKLDPATNLNVAHSMVVIQWQGGNRYVVWPAGAAQAKLAYPSLTWDQKAAGQTCR
;
A
#
# COMPACT_ATOMS: atom_id res chain seq x y z
N MET A 1 -4.89 1.66 15.21
CA MET A 1 -4.99 0.74 14.04
C MET A 1 -6.34 0.05 14.04
N PRO A 2 -7.04 -0.08 12.91
CA PRO A 2 -8.29 -0.83 12.81
C PRO A 2 -8.03 -2.33 12.66
N ILE A 3 -7.66 -3.00 13.74
CA ILE A 3 -7.37 -4.44 13.75
C ILE A 3 -8.64 -5.31 13.83
N SER A 4 -9.81 -4.68 13.93
CA SER A 4 -11.12 -5.27 13.68
C SER A 4 -11.94 -4.41 12.72
N GLY A 5 -13.07 -4.93 12.22
CA GLY A 5 -13.92 -4.27 11.25
C GLY A 5 -13.42 -4.40 9.80
N ARG A 6 -13.88 -3.49 8.93
CA ARG A 6 -13.71 -3.60 7.47
C ARG A 6 -12.26 -3.55 6.93
N TYR A 7 -11.32 -3.07 7.71
CA TYR A 7 -9.90 -2.94 7.35
C TYR A 7 -9.00 -3.94 8.07
N ALA A 8 -9.57 -4.87 8.85
CA ALA A 8 -8.81 -5.76 9.72
C ALA A 8 -7.74 -6.58 8.98
N ALA A 9 -8.08 -7.10 7.80
CA ALA A 9 -7.20 -7.97 7.03
C ALA A 9 -5.89 -7.28 6.62
N GLU A 10 -5.97 -6.01 6.22
CA GLU A 10 -4.80 -5.23 5.77
C GLU A 10 -4.08 -4.54 6.94
N ALA A 11 -4.86 -3.99 7.87
CA ALA A 11 -4.33 -3.23 9.01
C ALA A 11 -3.50 -4.09 9.97
N GLN A 12 -3.86 -5.36 10.12
CA GLN A 12 -3.12 -6.32 10.92
C GLN A 12 -1.68 -6.50 10.42
N TYR A 13 -1.50 -6.65 9.11
CA TYR A 13 -0.16 -6.75 8.51
C TYR A 13 0.65 -5.46 8.73
N SER A 14 0.04 -4.29 8.58
CA SER A 14 0.69 -3.00 8.83
C SER A 14 1.17 -2.87 10.29
N LEU A 15 0.34 -3.27 11.26
CA LEU A 15 0.73 -3.29 12.68
C LEU A 15 1.89 -4.26 12.94
N TRP A 16 1.83 -5.46 12.38
CA TRP A 16 2.89 -6.46 12.57
C TRP A 16 4.23 -6.00 11.96
N GLY A 17 4.17 -5.33 10.80
CA GLY A 17 5.36 -4.74 10.19
C GLY A 17 5.99 -3.64 11.03
N ALA A 18 5.18 -2.76 11.61
CA ALA A 18 5.66 -1.74 12.53
C ALA A 18 6.29 -2.36 13.80
N LEU A 19 5.65 -3.39 14.38
CA LEU A 19 6.19 -4.11 15.55
C LEU A 19 7.50 -4.84 15.22
N ALA A 20 7.62 -5.41 14.01
CA ALA A 20 8.84 -6.09 13.57
C ALA A 20 10.06 -5.14 13.60
N VAL A 21 9.90 -3.92 13.09
CA VAL A 21 10.97 -2.91 13.11
C VAL A 21 11.27 -2.43 14.53
N VAL A 22 10.23 -2.26 15.36
CA VAL A 22 10.43 -1.88 16.78
C VAL A 22 11.21 -2.96 17.53
N ASN A 23 10.91 -4.24 17.31
CA ASN A 23 11.65 -5.34 17.90
C ASN A 23 13.10 -5.35 17.39
N TRP A 24 13.29 -5.26 16.07
CA TRP A 24 14.61 -5.22 15.46
C TRP A 24 15.49 -4.10 16.02
N ILE A 25 15.00 -2.85 16.07
CA ILE A 25 15.81 -1.73 16.58
C ILE A 25 16.10 -1.88 18.07
N ASN A 26 15.16 -2.41 18.83
CA ASN A 26 15.36 -2.68 20.24
C ASN A 26 16.40 -3.75 20.51
N ASP A 27 16.46 -4.81 19.71
CA ASP A 27 17.50 -5.84 19.82
C ASP A 27 18.89 -5.30 19.47
N LYS A 28 18.96 -4.27 18.59
CA LYS A 28 20.20 -3.52 18.29
C LYS A 28 20.55 -2.46 19.36
N GLY A 29 19.85 -2.46 20.49
CA GLY A 29 20.10 -1.55 21.61
C GLY A 29 19.17 -0.32 21.65
N GLY A 30 18.39 -0.07 20.63
CA GLY A 30 17.53 1.10 20.46
C GLY A 30 18.04 2.08 19.40
N VAL A 31 17.28 3.17 19.17
CA VAL A 31 17.67 4.26 18.27
C VAL A 31 18.65 5.21 18.95
N ASP A 32 19.62 5.74 18.21
CA ASP A 32 20.48 6.81 18.71
C ASP A 32 19.68 8.12 18.78
N CYS A 33 19.71 8.76 19.95
CA CYS A 33 19.05 10.02 20.20
C CYS A 33 20.04 10.94 20.96
N GLY A 34 20.80 11.72 20.20
CA GLY A 34 21.81 12.62 20.76
C GLY A 34 22.97 11.91 21.47
N GLY A 35 23.47 10.80 20.88
CA GLY A 35 24.57 10.00 21.40
C GLY A 35 24.16 8.98 22.46
N LYS A 36 22.86 8.83 22.73
CA LYS A 36 22.33 7.82 23.68
C LYS A 36 21.39 6.87 22.95
N LYS A 37 21.56 5.57 23.14
CA LYS A 37 20.62 4.55 22.68
C LYS A 37 19.37 4.54 23.55
N VAL A 38 18.21 4.73 22.91
CA VAL A 38 16.91 4.72 23.60
C VAL A 38 16.02 3.63 23.01
N LYS A 39 15.35 2.87 23.86
CA LYS A 39 14.40 1.84 23.44
C LYS A 39 13.12 2.49 22.90
N VAL A 40 12.54 1.88 21.90
CA VAL A 40 11.29 2.31 21.26
C VAL A 40 10.14 1.47 21.78
N LYS A 41 9.01 2.09 22.08
CA LYS A 41 7.78 1.42 22.47
C LYS A 41 6.66 1.81 21.51
N LEU A 42 6.05 0.84 20.87
CA LEU A 42 4.86 1.04 20.04
C LEU A 42 3.60 0.79 20.88
N LEU A 43 2.78 1.83 21.02
CA LEU A 43 1.44 1.73 21.62
C LEU A 43 0.40 1.67 20.52
N TYR A 44 -0.55 0.76 20.62
CA TYR A 44 -1.65 0.65 19.67
C TYR A 44 -2.99 0.42 20.37
N ARG A 45 -4.07 0.81 19.70
CA ARG A 45 -5.46 0.64 20.13
C ARG A 45 -6.26 0.23 18.91
N ASP A 46 -7.30 -0.60 19.12
CA ASP A 46 -8.23 -0.96 18.04
C ASP A 46 -9.26 0.15 17.85
N SER A 47 -9.33 0.69 16.64
CA SER A 47 -10.34 1.68 16.25
C SER A 47 -11.58 1.04 15.62
N GLU A 48 -11.66 -0.28 15.53
CA GLU A 48 -12.79 -1.03 14.96
C GLU A 48 -13.21 -0.54 13.56
N SER A 49 -12.29 0.06 12.82
CA SER A 49 -12.57 0.74 11.54
C SER A 49 -13.62 1.88 11.63
N LYS A 50 -13.78 2.48 12.82
CA LYS A 50 -14.71 3.57 13.10
C LYS A 50 -13.97 4.89 13.24
N LEU A 51 -14.43 5.93 12.54
CA LEU A 51 -13.75 7.22 12.50
C LEU A 51 -13.72 7.91 13.87
N GLU A 52 -14.87 8.02 14.53
CA GLU A 52 -15.00 8.70 15.83
C GLU A 52 -14.13 8.03 16.90
N LEU A 53 -14.05 6.70 16.86
CA LEU A 53 -13.19 5.95 17.78
C LEU A 53 -11.71 6.17 17.45
N ALA A 54 -11.33 6.18 16.15
CA ALA A 54 -9.96 6.48 15.74
C ALA A 54 -9.52 7.88 16.20
N GLN A 55 -10.39 8.89 16.08
CA GLN A 55 -10.14 10.25 16.55
C GLN A 55 -9.95 10.31 18.07
N SER A 56 -10.87 9.73 18.83
CA SER A 56 -10.80 9.70 20.30
C SER A 56 -9.55 8.98 20.82
N LEU A 57 -9.22 7.83 20.20
CA LEU A 57 -8.01 7.08 20.56
C LEU A 57 -6.72 7.81 20.20
N THR A 58 -6.69 8.52 19.07
CA THR A 58 -5.53 9.35 18.67
C THR A 58 -5.31 10.47 19.69
N GLU A 59 -6.37 11.19 20.07
CA GLU A 59 -6.26 12.25 21.09
C GLU A 59 -5.83 11.68 22.44
N SER A 60 -6.31 10.48 22.82
CA SER A 60 -5.89 9.79 24.04
C SER A 60 -4.41 9.41 24.04
N LEU A 61 -3.88 8.88 22.92
CA LEU A 61 -2.47 8.57 22.77
C LEU A 61 -1.58 9.82 22.97
N ILE A 62 -2.02 10.96 22.45
CA ILE A 62 -1.29 12.23 22.61
C ILE A 62 -1.41 12.77 24.04
N THR A 63 -2.63 12.89 24.55
CA THR A 63 -2.89 13.66 25.79
C THR A 63 -2.66 12.85 27.06
N ARG A 64 -2.94 11.55 27.04
CA ARG A 64 -2.79 10.66 28.22
C ARG A 64 -1.49 9.87 28.17
N ASP A 65 -1.25 9.17 27.05
CA ASP A 65 -0.08 8.30 26.90
C ASP A 65 1.19 9.09 26.55
N LYS A 66 1.06 10.38 26.15
CA LYS A 66 2.16 11.31 25.85
C LYS A 66 3.13 10.75 24.79
N VAL A 67 2.58 10.16 23.72
CA VAL A 67 3.40 9.65 22.61
C VAL A 67 4.16 10.79 21.92
N HIS A 68 5.40 10.53 21.50
CA HIS A 68 6.20 11.52 20.78
C HIS A 68 5.82 11.63 19.31
N PHE A 69 5.38 10.51 18.71
CA PHE A 69 5.07 10.38 17.30
C PHE A 69 3.85 9.51 17.09
N LEU A 70 3.25 9.63 15.89
CA LEU A 70 2.11 8.83 15.47
C LEU A 70 2.40 8.07 14.17
N LEU A 71 1.87 6.87 14.07
CA LEU A 71 1.55 6.25 12.80
C LEU A 71 0.05 6.41 12.55
N SER A 72 -0.35 6.75 11.33
CA SER A 72 -1.78 6.85 11.01
C SER A 72 -2.49 5.51 11.20
N PRO A 73 -3.81 5.50 11.44
CA PRO A 73 -4.59 4.29 11.26
C PRO A 73 -4.57 3.88 9.77
N TYR A 74 -4.74 2.58 9.50
CA TYR A 74 -4.97 2.08 8.14
C TYR A 74 -6.33 2.58 7.62
N GLY A 75 -6.37 2.95 6.32
CA GLY A 75 -7.55 3.48 5.66
C GLY A 75 -7.53 5.00 5.53
N SER A 76 -7.66 5.48 4.29
CA SER A 76 -7.50 6.92 3.98
C SER A 76 -8.56 7.80 4.63
N ASP A 77 -9.78 7.30 4.80
CA ASP A 77 -10.86 7.99 5.53
C ASP A 77 -10.52 8.18 7.02
N LEU A 78 -9.95 7.16 7.66
CA LEU A 78 -9.51 7.26 9.05
C LEU A 78 -8.29 8.16 9.20
N ALA A 79 -7.29 8.01 8.32
CA ALA A 79 -6.09 8.84 8.34
C ALA A 79 -6.41 10.31 8.08
N LEU A 80 -7.30 10.60 7.10
CA LEU A 80 -7.78 11.95 6.82
C LEU A 80 -8.46 12.57 8.04
N GLY A 81 -9.27 11.79 8.75
CA GLY A 81 -10.00 12.27 9.92
C GLY A 81 -9.15 12.46 11.18
N VAL A 82 -7.98 11.79 11.31
CA VAL A 82 -7.06 11.97 12.45
C VAL A 82 -5.94 12.96 12.18
N SER A 83 -5.64 13.27 10.92
CA SER A 83 -4.60 14.23 10.53
C SER A 83 -4.76 15.61 11.20
N PRO A 84 -5.98 16.20 11.30
CA PRO A 84 -6.17 17.47 12.01
C PRO A 84 -5.81 17.40 13.49
N ILE A 85 -5.93 16.22 14.13
CA ILE A 85 -5.59 16.03 15.52
C ILE A 85 -4.07 16.03 15.69
N ALA A 86 -3.33 15.32 14.85
CA ALA A 86 -1.87 15.36 14.83
C ALA A 86 -1.35 16.79 14.64
N GLU A 87 -1.92 17.54 13.68
CA GLU A 87 -1.57 18.93 13.42
C GLU A 87 -1.87 19.84 14.62
N LYS A 88 -3.08 19.75 15.19
CA LYS A 88 -3.52 20.53 16.37
C LYS A 88 -2.55 20.41 17.54
N TYR A 89 -2.02 19.23 17.79
CA TYR A 89 -1.14 18.96 18.91
C TYR A 89 0.35 19.05 18.55
N GLY A 90 0.71 19.32 17.31
CA GLY A 90 2.10 19.40 16.87
C GLY A 90 2.85 18.06 16.96
N VAL A 91 2.16 16.93 16.78
CA VAL A 91 2.75 15.59 16.85
C VAL A 91 2.97 15.06 15.43
N LEU A 92 4.23 14.80 15.09
CA LEU A 92 4.57 14.28 13.76
C LEU A 92 3.96 12.90 13.55
N MET A 93 3.15 12.78 12.47
CA MET A 93 2.48 11.56 12.06
C MET A 93 3.01 11.08 10.72
N ALA A 94 3.56 9.86 10.69
CA ALA A 94 3.85 9.16 9.44
C ALA A 94 2.60 8.42 8.97
N VAL A 95 2.19 8.67 7.73
CA VAL A 95 1.02 8.06 7.13
C VAL A 95 1.39 6.68 6.56
N VAL A 96 0.80 5.64 7.13
CA VAL A 96 0.98 4.24 6.75
C VAL A 96 -0.38 3.61 6.42
N GLY A 97 -0.44 2.80 5.36
CA GLY A 97 -1.69 2.13 4.96
C GLY A 97 -2.82 3.10 4.56
N ALA A 98 -2.48 4.33 4.21
CA ALA A 98 -3.40 5.36 3.75
C ALA A 98 -2.70 6.25 2.73
N SER A 99 -3.32 6.53 1.60
CA SER A 99 -2.65 7.23 0.50
C SER A 99 -3.53 8.22 -0.25
N SER A 100 -4.74 8.54 0.23
CA SER A 100 -5.53 9.59 -0.42
C SER A 100 -4.72 10.87 -0.55
N ASP A 101 -4.71 11.43 -1.74
CA ASP A 101 -4.06 12.71 -2.05
C ASP A 101 -4.56 13.83 -1.12
N ARG A 102 -5.84 13.78 -0.72
CA ARG A 102 -6.46 14.78 0.15
C ARG A 102 -5.84 14.85 1.55
N ILE A 103 -5.22 13.77 2.04
CA ILE A 103 -4.51 13.80 3.34
C ILE A 103 -3.39 14.84 3.30
N PHE A 104 -2.71 14.97 2.17
CA PHE A 104 -1.54 15.83 1.99
C PHE A 104 -1.87 17.20 1.37
N GLN A 105 -3.11 17.38 0.90
CA GLN A 105 -3.60 18.64 0.35
C GLN A 105 -4.16 19.61 1.42
N GLN A 106 -4.20 19.18 2.69
CA GLN A 106 -4.70 20.03 3.79
C GLN A 106 -3.69 21.10 4.25
N GLY A 107 -2.45 21.04 3.75
CA GLY A 107 -1.39 21.98 4.14
C GLY A 107 -0.85 21.76 5.55
N PHE A 108 -1.04 20.57 6.14
CA PHE A 108 -0.56 20.23 7.46
C PHE A 108 0.96 20.08 7.50
N LYS A 109 1.57 20.62 8.55
CA LYS A 109 3.01 20.57 8.77
C LYS A 109 3.45 19.20 9.30
N TYR A 110 2.69 18.64 10.23
CA TYR A 110 3.08 17.44 10.99
C TYR A 110 2.56 16.12 10.40
N VAL A 111 2.22 16.11 9.12
CA VAL A 111 1.76 14.90 8.41
C VAL A 111 2.72 14.62 7.28
N ILE A 112 3.36 13.45 7.28
CA ILE A 112 4.28 13.02 6.22
C ILE A 112 3.80 11.75 5.55
N GLY A 113 3.93 11.68 4.22
CA GLY A 113 3.63 10.50 3.42
C GLY A 113 4.90 9.70 3.12
N VAL A 114 4.95 8.44 3.52
CA VAL A 114 6.13 7.58 3.33
C VAL A 114 6.09 6.73 2.06
N ALA A 115 4.97 6.77 1.31
CA ALA A 115 4.77 6.02 0.07
C ALA A 115 4.02 6.87 -0.97
N ALA A 116 3.80 6.32 -2.18
CA ALA A 116 3.07 7.00 -3.23
C ALA A 116 1.59 7.21 -2.90
N VAL A 117 0.99 8.27 -3.43
CA VAL A 117 -0.42 8.61 -3.23
C VAL A 117 -1.36 7.81 -4.13
N ALA A 118 -2.65 7.76 -3.76
CA ALA A 118 -3.66 6.93 -4.40
C ALA A 118 -3.85 7.21 -5.90
N SER A 119 -3.76 8.47 -6.32
CA SER A 119 -3.86 8.83 -7.75
C SER A 119 -2.75 8.23 -8.63
N GLN A 120 -1.64 7.77 -8.03
CA GLN A 120 -0.51 7.15 -8.73
C GLN A 120 -0.62 5.63 -8.87
N TYR A 121 -1.56 4.96 -8.18
CA TYR A 121 -1.60 3.50 -8.11
C TYR A 121 -1.67 2.81 -9.48
N MET A 122 -2.51 3.28 -10.36
CA MET A 122 -2.72 2.64 -11.68
C MET A 122 -1.76 3.14 -12.75
N VAL A 123 -0.90 4.13 -12.47
CA VAL A 123 0.10 4.62 -13.42
C VAL A 123 1.01 3.49 -13.94
N PRO A 124 1.70 2.70 -13.08
CA PRO A 124 2.58 1.64 -13.58
C PRO A 124 1.82 0.51 -14.28
N VAL A 125 0.56 0.25 -13.91
CA VAL A 125 -0.29 -0.75 -14.56
C VAL A 125 -0.66 -0.33 -15.99
N LEU A 126 -1.07 0.93 -16.17
CA LEU A 126 -1.43 1.47 -17.48
C LEU A 126 -0.20 1.64 -18.38
N ASP A 127 0.94 2.08 -17.84
CA ASP A 127 2.21 2.12 -18.57
C ASP A 127 2.62 0.73 -19.06
N MET A 128 2.53 -0.28 -18.19
CA MET A 128 2.79 -1.67 -18.55
C MET A 128 1.87 -2.14 -19.67
N ALA A 129 0.56 -1.89 -19.56
CA ALA A 129 -0.42 -2.32 -20.54
C ALA A 129 -0.14 -1.73 -21.93
N VAL A 130 0.03 -0.41 -22.02
CA VAL A 130 0.27 0.30 -23.29
C VAL A 130 1.60 -0.09 -23.92
N LYS A 131 2.65 -0.29 -23.12
CA LYS A 131 3.95 -0.74 -23.64
C LYS A 131 3.95 -2.19 -24.09
N THR A 132 3.15 -3.05 -23.45
CA THR A 132 3.01 -4.46 -23.85
C THR A 132 2.17 -4.60 -25.09
N ASP A 133 1.07 -3.88 -25.19
CA ASP A 133 0.16 -3.92 -26.33
C ASP A 133 -0.30 -2.48 -26.70
N PRO A 134 0.34 -1.84 -27.68
CA PRO A 134 -0.06 -0.51 -28.14
C PRO A 134 -1.45 -0.47 -28.81
N THR A 135 -2.11 -1.61 -29.00
CA THR A 135 -3.46 -1.68 -29.61
C THR A 135 -4.58 -1.54 -28.58
N VAL A 136 -4.29 -1.56 -27.28
CA VAL A 136 -5.30 -1.32 -26.23
C VAL A 136 -5.87 0.08 -26.36
N LYS A 137 -7.20 0.21 -26.23
CA LYS A 137 -7.91 1.48 -26.39
C LYS A 137 -8.96 1.76 -25.33
N LYS A 138 -9.61 0.71 -24.80
CA LYS A 138 -10.77 0.85 -23.93
C LYS A 138 -10.47 0.39 -22.52
N VAL A 139 -10.80 1.23 -21.55
CA VAL A 139 -10.65 0.94 -20.11
C VAL A 139 -12.00 1.05 -19.42
N ALA A 140 -12.35 0.03 -18.63
CA ALA A 140 -13.45 0.09 -17.67
C ALA A 140 -12.88 0.27 -16.27
N ILE A 141 -13.46 1.16 -15.47
CA ILE A 141 -13.07 1.45 -14.10
C ILE A 141 -14.28 1.28 -13.21
N LEU A 142 -14.21 0.29 -12.30
CA LEU A 142 -15.14 0.11 -11.20
C LEU A 142 -14.45 0.55 -9.90
N TYR A 143 -15.16 1.25 -9.03
CA TYR A 143 -14.56 1.70 -7.78
C TYR A 143 -15.53 1.75 -6.62
N ARG A 144 -15.01 1.37 -5.45
CA ARG A 144 -15.71 1.42 -4.18
C ARG A 144 -15.92 2.86 -3.74
N ASP A 145 -17.10 3.15 -3.14
CA ASP A 145 -17.38 4.45 -2.51
C ASP A 145 -16.63 4.57 -1.18
N SER A 146 -15.34 4.87 -1.27
CA SER A 146 -14.48 5.17 -0.13
C SER A 146 -13.33 6.08 -0.57
N GLU A 147 -12.81 6.88 0.34
CA GLU A 147 -11.83 7.94 0.07
C GLU A 147 -10.65 7.48 -0.80
N PHE A 148 -10.01 6.37 -0.42
CA PHE A 148 -8.90 5.81 -1.18
C PHE A 148 -9.30 5.40 -2.61
N ASN A 149 -10.39 4.65 -2.74
CA ASN A 149 -10.78 4.05 -4.02
C ASN A 149 -11.27 5.10 -5.02
N ILE A 150 -11.88 6.18 -4.53
CA ILE A 150 -12.24 7.35 -5.36
C ILE A 150 -10.97 7.98 -5.94
N MET A 151 -9.95 8.22 -5.11
CA MET A 151 -8.68 8.82 -5.58
C MET A 151 -7.94 7.91 -6.57
N VAL A 152 -7.92 6.58 -6.33
CA VAL A 152 -7.37 5.62 -7.29
C VAL A 152 -8.10 5.69 -8.63
N ALA A 153 -9.43 5.69 -8.62
CA ALA A 153 -10.25 5.73 -9.84
C ALA A 153 -10.08 7.05 -10.61
N GLU A 154 -10.08 8.19 -9.90
CA GLU A 154 -9.84 9.51 -10.52
C GLU A 154 -8.44 9.58 -11.15
N GLY A 155 -7.41 9.11 -10.44
CA GLY A 155 -6.05 9.03 -10.95
C GLY A 155 -5.94 8.11 -12.17
N ALA A 156 -6.54 6.91 -12.10
CA ALA A 156 -6.56 5.96 -13.20
C ALA A 156 -7.25 6.55 -14.45
N LYS A 157 -8.42 7.20 -14.27
CA LYS A 157 -9.14 7.85 -15.37
C LYS A 157 -8.30 8.93 -16.03
N LYS A 158 -7.78 9.87 -15.23
CA LYS A 158 -6.94 10.98 -15.72
C LYS A 158 -5.71 10.48 -16.47
N TYR A 159 -5.07 9.41 -15.95
CA TYR A 159 -3.88 8.87 -16.59
C TYR A 159 -4.19 8.05 -17.86
N ALA A 160 -5.28 7.27 -17.86
CA ALA A 160 -5.76 6.59 -19.06
C ALA A 160 -6.04 7.59 -20.20
N GLU A 161 -6.76 8.68 -19.91
CA GLU A 161 -7.05 9.75 -20.87
C GLU A 161 -5.75 10.41 -21.37
N LYS A 162 -4.77 10.67 -20.50
CA LYS A 162 -3.44 11.17 -20.88
C LYS A 162 -2.70 10.25 -21.85
N LEU A 163 -2.88 8.93 -21.72
CA LEU A 163 -2.31 7.92 -22.61
C LEU A 163 -3.13 7.72 -23.91
N GLY A 164 -4.21 8.49 -24.11
CA GLY A 164 -5.11 8.37 -25.28
C GLY A 164 -6.07 7.18 -25.20
N LEU A 165 -6.25 6.58 -24.02
CA LEU A 165 -7.20 5.50 -23.81
C LEU A 165 -8.61 6.08 -23.54
N GLN A 166 -9.63 5.40 -24.06
CA GLN A 166 -11.02 5.76 -23.81
C GLN A 166 -11.54 5.04 -22.55
N VAL A 167 -11.99 5.80 -21.55
CA VAL A 167 -12.69 5.25 -20.39
C VAL A 167 -14.15 5.03 -20.76
N VAL A 168 -14.51 3.77 -21.03
CA VAL A 168 -15.84 3.37 -21.54
C VAL A 168 -16.83 3.03 -20.43
N VAL A 169 -16.34 2.74 -19.21
CA VAL A 169 -17.13 2.56 -17.99
C VAL A 169 -16.41 3.25 -16.83
N TYR A 170 -17.15 4.03 -16.05
CA TYR A 170 -16.65 4.67 -14.83
C TYR A 170 -17.75 4.61 -13.77
N GLU A 171 -17.79 3.52 -13.00
CA GLU A 171 -18.92 3.20 -12.14
C GLU A 171 -18.51 3.02 -10.68
N LYS A 172 -19.22 3.74 -9.83
CA LYS A 172 -19.10 3.64 -8.38
C LYS A 172 -20.00 2.54 -7.82
N TYR A 173 -19.54 1.82 -6.80
CA TYR A 173 -20.33 0.88 -6.05
C TYR A 173 -20.25 1.15 -4.53
N PRO A 174 -21.24 0.69 -3.73
CA PRO A 174 -21.29 0.96 -2.28
C PRO A 174 -20.03 0.50 -1.53
N ALA A 175 -19.75 1.13 -0.39
CA ALA A 175 -18.61 0.79 0.46
C ALA A 175 -18.62 -0.65 1.00
N SER A 176 -19.77 -1.29 1.09
CA SER A 176 -19.96 -2.68 1.52
C SER A 176 -20.89 -3.40 0.56
N PRO A 177 -20.43 -3.72 -0.67
CA PRO A 177 -21.29 -4.32 -1.68
C PRO A 177 -21.57 -5.78 -1.33
N GLN A 178 -22.81 -6.20 -1.62
CA GLN A 178 -23.21 -7.61 -1.59
C GLN A 178 -23.29 -8.17 -3.01
N ASP A 179 -23.48 -7.32 -4.00
CA ASP A 179 -23.61 -7.67 -5.40
C ASP A 179 -23.06 -6.52 -6.28
N LEU A 180 -22.25 -6.85 -7.26
CA LEU A 180 -21.67 -5.95 -8.26
C LEU A 180 -22.15 -6.29 -9.68
N THR A 181 -23.08 -7.23 -9.81
CA THR A 181 -23.60 -7.69 -11.12
C THR A 181 -24.06 -6.54 -12.01
N PRO A 182 -24.79 -5.51 -11.50
CA PRO A 182 -25.23 -4.40 -12.35
C PRO A 182 -24.07 -3.63 -12.99
N GLN A 183 -22.99 -3.36 -12.24
CA GLN A 183 -21.82 -2.68 -12.75
C GLN A 183 -21.02 -3.57 -13.71
N ILE A 184 -20.89 -4.86 -13.40
CA ILE A 184 -20.19 -5.84 -14.22
C ILE A 184 -20.87 -6.05 -15.55
N LEU A 185 -22.21 -6.05 -15.62
CA LEU A 185 -22.93 -6.16 -16.89
C LEU A 185 -22.71 -4.93 -17.78
N LYS A 186 -22.53 -3.72 -17.24
CA LYS A 186 -22.13 -2.54 -17.99
C LYS A 186 -20.73 -2.72 -18.59
N VAL A 187 -19.79 -3.28 -17.81
CA VAL A 187 -18.44 -3.61 -18.29
C VAL A 187 -18.51 -4.62 -19.43
N LYS A 188 -19.34 -5.67 -19.30
CA LYS A 188 -19.55 -6.68 -20.35
C LYS A 188 -20.02 -6.07 -21.65
N GLN A 189 -21.03 -5.19 -21.60
CA GLN A 189 -21.58 -4.50 -22.76
C GLN A 189 -20.54 -3.59 -23.45
N ALA A 190 -19.68 -2.93 -22.68
CA ALA A 190 -18.66 -2.02 -23.18
C ALA A 190 -17.47 -2.73 -23.83
N SER A 191 -17.25 -4.02 -23.52
CA SER A 191 -16.16 -4.85 -24.03
C SER A 191 -14.80 -4.13 -23.98
N PRO A 192 -14.29 -3.79 -22.77
CA PRO A 192 -13.02 -3.09 -22.60
C PRO A 192 -11.83 -4.00 -22.85
N ASP A 193 -10.68 -3.41 -23.21
CA ASP A 193 -9.39 -4.12 -23.24
C ASP A 193 -8.82 -4.30 -21.82
N ILE A 194 -9.04 -3.32 -20.94
CA ILE A 194 -8.53 -3.28 -19.58
C ILE A 194 -9.69 -3.08 -18.61
N ILE A 195 -9.75 -3.90 -17.56
CA ILE A 195 -10.66 -3.71 -16.42
C ILE A 195 -9.84 -3.30 -15.20
N ILE A 196 -10.16 -2.18 -14.61
CA ILE A 196 -9.60 -1.71 -13.33
C ILE A 196 -10.69 -1.78 -12.28
N VAL A 197 -10.40 -2.41 -11.13
CA VAL A 197 -11.28 -2.41 -9.96
C VAL A 197 -10.53 -1.77 -8.79
N ALA A 198 -10.86 -0.53 -8.49
CA ALA A 198 -10.33 0.14 -7.31
C ALA A 198 -11.09 -0.38 -6.07
N SER A 199 -10.49 -1.33 -5.38
CA SER A 199 -11.09 -2.15 -4.33
C SER A 199 -10.15 -2.37 -3.14
N HIS A 200 -10.71 -2.79 -2.01
CA HIS A 200 -9.99 -3.46 -0.93
C HIS A 200 -10.12 -4.97 -1.06
N PHE A 201 -9.72 -5.72 -0.04
CA PHE A 201 -9.65 -7.18 -0.14
C PHE A 201 -11.01 -7.84 -0.38
N ALA A 202 -12.01 -7.57 0.46
CA ALA A 202 -13.30 -8.25 0.40
C ALA A 202 -14.09 -7.95 -0.88
N ASP A 203 -14.21 -6.69 -1.25
CA ASP A 203 -14.94 -6.27 -2.44
C ASP A 203 -14.19 -6.59 -3.74
N GLY A 204 -12.85 -6.62 -3.70
CA GLY A 204 -12.04 -7.11 -4.81
C GLY A 204 -12.24 -8.59 -5.09
N GLN A 205 -12.34 -9.43 -4.05
CA GLN A 205 -12.70 -10.83 -4.21
C GLN A 205 -14.10 -11.01 -4.82
N LEU A 206 -15.08 -10.23 -4.36
CA LEU A 206 -16.44 -10.25 -4.90
C LEU A 206 -16.43 -9.88 -6.39
N ALA A 207 -15.72 -8.81 -6.76
CA ALA A 207 -15.60 -8.38 -8.15
C ALA A 207 -15.01 -9.48 -9.05
N VAL A 208 -13.92 -10.14 -8.62
CA VAL A 208 -13.30 -11.22 -9.40
C VAL A 208 -14.24 -12.42 -9.55
N ARG A 209 -14.95 -12.83 -8.48
CA ARG A 209 -15.94 -13.92 -8.57
C ARG A 209 -17.04 -13.59 -9.57
N GLN A 210 -17.59 -12.40 -9.50
CA GLN A 210 -18.70 -12.01 -10.37
C GLN A 210 -18.27 -11.70 -11.81
N LEU A 211 -17.05 -11.18 -12.05
CA LEU A 211 -16.48 -11.12 -13.39
C LEU A 211 -16.37 -12.52 -14.01
N ALA A 212 -15.94 -13.52 -13.23
CA ALA A 212 -15.86 -14.90 -13.65
C ALA A 212 -17.24 -15.52 -13.93
N GLU A 213 -18.21 -15.32 -13.03
CA GLU A 213 -19.58 -15.81 -13.15
C GLU A 213 -20.29 -15.24 -14.39
N GLN A 214 -20.07 -13.96 -14.67
CA GLN A 214 -20.62 -13.28 -15.85
C GLN A 214 -19.78 -13.48 -17.10
N LYS A 215 -18.64 -14.18 -17.03
CA LYS A 215 -17.68 -14.40 -18.12
C LYS A 215 -17.30 -13.09 -18.83
N VAL A 216 -16.87 -12.10 -18.04
CA VAL A 216 -16.42 -10.80 -18.56
C VAL A 216 -14.91 -10.83 -18.74
N ASP A 217 -14.47 -11.21 -19.93
CA ASP A 217 -13.07 -11.29 -20.31
C ASP A 217 -12.51 -9.91 -20.67
N ALA A 218 -11.22 -9.74 -20.41
CA ALA A 218 -10.43 -8.59 -20.87
C ALA A 218 -8.98 -9.00 -21.07
N LYS A 219 -8.21 -8.24 -21.85
CA LYS A 219 -6.78 -8.50 -22.04
C LYS A 219 -5.99 -8.34 -20.73
N LEU A 220 -6.45 -7.45 -19.84
CA LEU A 220 -5.84 -7.21 -18.53
C LEU A 220 -6.92 -6.91 -17.48
N VAL A 221 -6.83 -7.54 -16.32
CA VAL A 221 -7.67 -7.25 -15.15
C VAL A 221 -6.77 -6.83 -14.00
N ALA A 222 -6.95 -5.60 -13.51
CA ALA A 222 -6.14 -5.00 -12.48
C ALA A 222 -6.99 -4.60 -11.25
N LEU A 223 -6.51 -4.90 -10.06
CA LEU A 223 -7.11 -4.46 -8.81
C LEU A 223 -6.10 -3.69 -7.96
N SER A 224 -6.57 -2.71 -7.17
CA SER A 224 -5.67 -1.85 -6.39
C SER A 224 -5.05 -2.50 -5.16
N VAL A 225 -5.80 -3.22 -4.34
CA VAL A 225 -5.34 -3.77 -3.04
C VAL A 225 -5.49 -5.28 -2.94
N ALA A 226 -6.63 -5.81 -3.38
CA ALA A 226 -6.99 -7.20 -3.16
C ALA A 226 -5.91 -8.23 -3.55
N PRO A 227 -5.25 -8.14 -4.72
CA PRO A 227 -4.26 -9.14 -5.16
C PRO A 227 -2.96 -9.12 -4.33
N LEU A 228 -2.79 -8.13 -3.46
CA LEU A 228 -1.57 -7.94 -2.67
C LEU A 228 -1.69 -8.49 -1.24
N VAL A 229 -2.90 -8.89 -0.84
CA VAL A 229 -3.13 -9.61 0.40
C VAL A 229 -2.79 -11.10 0.19
N PRO A 230 -1.96 -11.72 1.04
CA PRO A 230 -1.52 -13.10 0.85
C PRO A 230 -2.65 -14.12 0.66
N ASP A 231 -3.80 -13.89 1.30
CA ASP A 231 -4.97 -14.77 1.21
C ASP A 231 -5.75 -14.69 -0.12
N PHE A 232 -5.37 -13.81 -1.04
CA PHE A 232 -6.12 -13.59 -2.28
C PHE A 232 -6.24 -14.84 -3.15
N TYR A 233 -5.11 -15.52 -3.39
CA TYR A 233 -5.12 -16.76 -4.17
C TYR A 233 -5.84 -17.90 -3.43
N LYS A 234 -5.65 -18.00 -2.13
CA LYS A 234 -6.33 -18.99 -1.30
C LYS A 234 -7.85 -18.88 -1.40
N ALA A 235 -8.38 -17.66 -1.46
CA ALA A 235 -9.80 -17.39 -1.55
C ALA A 235 -10.41 -17.57 -2.95
N LEU A 236 -9.61 -17.38 -4.01
CA LEU A 236 -10.09 -17.33 -5.40
C LEU A 236 -9.59 -18.48 -6.27
N GLN A 237 -8.52 -19.16 -5.84
CA GLN A 237 -7.88 -20.24 -6.58
C GLN A 237 -7.54 -19.79 -8.04
N THR A 238 -7.83 -20.59 -9.04
CA THR A 238 -7.54 -20.26 -10.45
C THR A 238 -8.19 -18.98 -10.97
N LYS A 239 -9.24 -18.45 -10.30
CA LYS A 239 -9.81 -17.14 -10.66
C LYS A 239 -8.82 -15.99 -10.41
N ALA A 240 -7.84 -16.17 -9.49
CA ALA A 240 -6.79 -15.18 -9.25
C ALA A 240 -5.74 -15.13 -10.36
N GLU A 241 -5.61 -16.17 -11.19
CA GLU A 241 -4.62 -16.25 -12.26
C GLU A 241 -4.69 -15.04 -13.21
N CYS A 242 -3.54 -14.54 -13.62
CA CYS A 242 -3.36 -13.36 -14.49
C CYS A 242 -3.87 -12.02 -13.90
N ILE A 243 -4.41 -12.01 -12.71
CA ILE A 243 -4.79 -10.75 -12.06
C ILE A 243 -3.52 -9.97 -11.71
N VAL A 244 -3.50 -8.68 -12.04
CA VAL A 244 -2.40 -7.78 -11.71
C VAL A 244 -2.79 -6.77 -10.62
N GLY A 245 -1.78 -6.22 -9.95
CA GLY A 245 -1.97 -5.13 -8.99
C GLY A 245 -0.71 -4.31 -8.78
N PRO A 246 -0.83 -3.00 -8.50
CA PRO A 246 0.31 -2.16 -8.13
C PRO A 246 0.72 -2.44 -6.70
N SER A 247 2.00 -2.64 -6.45
CA SER A 247 2.54 -2.90 -5.11
C SER A 247 3.60 -1.87 -4.73
N HIS A 248 3.57 -1.43 -3.48
CA HIS A 248 4.61 -0.58 -2.93
C HIS A 248 5.90 -1.36 -2.62
N TRP A 249 5.78 -2.65 -2.37
CA TRP A 249 6.91 -3.50 -2.04
C TRP A 249 6.56 -4.98 -2.21
N GLU A 250 7.50 -5.74 -2.70
CA GLU A 250 7.46 -7.21 -2.73
C GLU A 250 8.76 -7.77 -2.17
N PRO A 251 8.75 -8.98 -1.57
CA PRO A 251 9.94 -9.58 -1.00
C PRO A 251 11.12 -9.72 -1.97
N ASP A 252 10.81 -9.76 -3.24
CA ASP A 252 11.82 -9.94 -4.29
C ASP A 252 12.41 -8.64 -4.84
N VAL A 253 11.90 -7.49 -4.42
CA VAL A 253 12.50 -6.19 -4.77
C VAL A 253 13.81 -6.01 -4.01
N ASN A 254 14.89 -5.75 -4.74
CA ASN A 254 16.24 -5.71 -4.19
C ASN A 254 16.69 -4.30 -3.80
N TYR A 255 16.17 -3.80 -2.67
CA TYR A 255 16.79 -2.68 -1.97
C TYR A 255 17.75 -3.23 -0.92
N THR A 256 19.03 -2.88 -1.07
CA THR A 256 20.12 -3.40 -0.22
C THR A 256 21.08 -2.30 0.22
N PRO A 257 21.90 -2.53 1.28
CA PRO A 257 22.97 -1.62 1.67
C PRO A 257 23.95 -1.33 0.54
N GLU A 258 24.25 -2.33 -0.31
CA GLU A 258 25.15 -2.18 -1.47
C GLU A 258 24.55 -1.24 -2.51
N LEU A 259 23.25 -1.35 -2.78
CA LEU A 259 22.53 -0.44 -3.69
C LEU A 259 22.53 0.98 -3.14
N ALA A 260 22.35 1.16 -1.83
CA ALA A 260 22.44 2.47 -1.19
C ALA A 260 23.82 3.09 -1.41
N LYS A 261 24.88 2.31 -1.19
CA LYS A 261 26.27 2.73 -1.45
C LYS A 261 26.50 3.11 -2.92
N GLN A 262 25.99 2.31 -3.86
CA GLN A 262 26.09 2.60 -5.30
C GLN A 262 25.38 3.90 -5.69
N ARG A 263 24.24 4.20 -5.04
CA ARG A 263 23.47 5.42 -5.27
C ARG A 263 24.01 6.64 -4.51
N GLY A 264 25.01 6.47 -3.65
CA GLY A 264 25.54 7.54 -2.80
C GLY A 264 24.55 8.03 -1.76
N VAL A 265 23.63 7.16 -1.30
CA VAL A 265 22.66 7.44 -0.25
C VAL A 265 22.92 6.57 0.97
N GLU A 266 22.47 7.02 2.13
CA GLU A 266 22.59 6.27 3.38
C GLU A 266 21.61 5.09 3.41
N TRP A 267 22.03 3.94 3.96
CA TRP A 267 21.13 2.85 4.33
C TRP A 267 20.66 3.02 5.76
N PHE A 268 19.35 2.81 6.00
CA PHE A 268 18.79 2.79 7.35
C PHE A 268 17.76 1.69 7.50
N GLY A 269 17.86 0.91 8.57
CA GLY A 269 16.90 -0.15 8.88
C GLY A 269 17.47 -1.56 8.71
N PRO A 270 16.61 -2.58 8.92
CA PRO A 270 16.96 -3.98 8.69
C PRO A 270 17.19 -4.23 7.20
N THR A 271 17.94 -5.29 6.88
CA THR A 271 17.84 -5.88 5.55
C THR A 271 16.46 -6.49 5.35
N LYS A 272 16.12 -6.79 4.12
CA LYS A 272 14.87 -7.48 3.76
C LYS A 272 14.72 -8.81 4.51
N GLU A 273 15.79 -9.58 4.60
CA GLU A 273 15.84 -10.88 5.28
C GLU A 273 15.63 -10.72 6.79
N GLU A 274 16.29 -9.75 7.42
CA GLU A 274 16.08 -9.43 8.83
C GLU A 274 14.62 -9.01 9.06
N PHE A 275 14.06 -8.12 8.21
CA PHE A 275 12.66 -7.71 8.32
C PHE A 275 11.69 -8.87 8.25
N ILE A 276 11.85 -9.77 7.25
CA ILE A 276 11.01 -10.95 7.08
C ILE A 276 11.07 -11.85 8.32
N GLN A 277 12.27 -12.06 8.87
CA GLN A 277 12.46 -12.87 10.08
C GLN A 277 11.71 -12.28 11.29
N TYR A 278 11.89 -10.98 11.54
CA TYR A 278 11.21 -10.29 12.64
C TYR A 278 9.70 -10.25 12.43
N PHE A 279 9.25 -10.02 11.21
CA PHE A 279 7.83 -10.03 10.87
C PHE A 279 7.19 -11.40 11.13
N LYS A 280 7.79 -12.50 10.67
CA LYS A 280 7.30 -13.86 10.91
C LYS A 280 7.19 -14.16 12.42
N SER A 281 8.17 -13.73 13.20
CA SER A 281 8.13 -13.87 14.66
C SER A 281 6.93 -13.12 15.27
N VAL A 282 6.70 -11.88 14.86
CA VAL A 282 5.54 -11.10 15.33
C VAL A 282 4.23 -11.72 14.88
N ALA A 283 4.13 -12.13 13.61
CA ALA A 283 2.93 -12.75 13.05
C ALA A 283 2.57 -14.05 13.79
N LYS A 284 3.56 -14.88 14.10
CA LYS A 284 3.38 -16.10 14.90
C LYS A 284 2.91 -15.80 16.32
N GLN A 285 3.51 -14.80 16.96
CA GLN A 285 3.16 -14.41 18.34
C GLN A 285 1.75 -13.82 18.44
N MET A 286 1.34 -12.99 17.48
CA MET A 286 0.07 -12.27 17.52
C MET A 286 -1.07 -12.96 16.76
N GLY A 287 -0.76 -13.62 15.65
CA GLY A 287 -1.74 -14.27 14.76
C GLY A 287 -1.75 -15.78 14.83
N GLY A 288 -0.83 -16.40 15.60
CA GLY A 288 -0.73 -17.84 15.78
C GLY A 288 -0.16 -18.62 14.58
N GLN A 289 0.18 -17.95 13.48
CA GLN A 289 0.72 -18.56 12.26
C GLN A 289 1.91 -17.77 11.72
N GLU A 290 2.86 -18.48 11.11
CA GLU A 290 3.88 -17.81 10.29
C GLU A 290 3.28 -17.50 8.92
N VAL A 291 3.32 -16.21 8.55
CA VAL A 291 2.91 -15.73 7.24
C VAL A 291 4.00 -14.87 6.65
N ASP A 292 4.09 -14.82 5.33
CA ASP A 292 5.02 -13.94 4.65
C ASP A 292 4.50 -12.49 4.63
N PRO A 293 5.39 -11.49 4.78
CA PRO A 293 4.98 -10.09 4.68
C PRO A 293 4.61 -9.73 3.24
N GLY A 294 3.61 -8.87 3.10
CA GLY A 294 3.34 -8.13 1.87
C GLY A 294 3.62 -6.64 2.06
N TYR A 295 3.28 -5.83 1.06
CA TYR A 295 3.57 -4.39 1.11
C TYR A 295 2.89 -3.68 2.30
N HIS A 296 1.74 -4.15 2.77
CA HIS A 296 1.10 -3.57 3.95
C HIS A 296 1.99 -3.64 5.20
N ALA A 297 2.67 -4.77 5.38
CA ALA A 297 3.64 -4.95 6.46
C ALA A 297 4.86 -4.05 6.27
N ALA A 298 5.41 -4.02 5.06
CA ALA A 298 6.56 -3.20 4.72
C ALA A 298 6.26 -1.71 4.86
N TRP A 299 5.04 -1.28 4.53
CA TRP A 299 4.61 0.11 4.69
C TRP A 299 4.48 0.53 6.16
N GLY A 300 3.90 -0.35 7.00
CA GLY A 300 3.87 -0.13 8.45
C GLY A 300 5.28 -0.02 9.06
N ALA A 301 6.19 -0.85 8.58
CA ALA A 301 7.61 -0.82 8.95
C ALA A 301 8.28 0.50 8.51
N GLU A 302 8.04 0.96 7.28
CA GLU A 302 8.63 2.19 6.73
C GLU A 302 8.23 3.42 7.53
N GLY A 303 6.99 3.50 7.98
CA GLY A 303 6.55 4.60 8.85
C GLY A 303 7.38 4.71 10.14
N VAL A 304 7.71 3.56 10.75
CA VAL A 304 8.60 3.51 11.92
C VAL A 304 10.02 3.91 11.53
N LEU A 305 10.56 3.35 10.44
CA LEU A 305 11.92 3.64 9.97
C LEU A 305 12.12 5.11 9.66
N ALA A 306 11.19 5.74 8.96
CA ALA A 306 11.26 7.17 8.65
C ALA A 306 11.35 8.02 9.94
N ILE A 307 10.45 7.78 10.90
CA ILE A 307 10.48 8.51 12.17
C ILE A 307 11.82 8.27 12.91
N LEU A 308 12.27 7.02 13.04
CA LEU A 308 13.49 6.70 13.77
C LEU A 308 14.75 7.24 13.08
N TYR A 309 14.79 7.26 11.75
CA TYR A 309 15.85 7.95 11.01
C TYR A 309 15.89 9.44 11.35
N GLY A 310 14.72 10.09 11.31
CA GLY A 310 14.60 11.49 11.67
C GLY A 310 15.07 11.78 13.11
N VAL A 311 14.70 10.92 14.09
CA VAL A 311 15.16 11.02 15.49
C VAL A 311 16.68 10.89 15.58
N GLN A 312 17.26 9.91 14.89
CA GLN A 312 18.71 9.70 14.88
C GLN A 312 19.45 10.91 14.28
N LYS A 313 18.93 11.48 13.20
CA LYS A 313 19.56 12.65 12.55
C LYS A 313 19.38 13.94 13.34
N ALA A 314 18.23 14.14 13.94
CA ALA A 314 17.95 15.31 14.79
C ALA A 314 18.60 15.23 16.17
N GLY A 315 18.95 14.03 16.65
CA GLY A 315 19.45 13.80 18.01
C GLY A 315 18.42 14.10 19.13
N THR A 316 17.13 14.15 18.79
CA THR A 316 16.04 14.52 19.70
C THR A 316 14.73 13.93 19.24
N VAL A 317 13.71 13.95 20.10
CA VAL A 317 12.32 13.59 19.80
C VAL A 317 11.42 14.81 19.54
N GLU A 318 11.97 16.01 19.46
CA GLU A 318 11.21 17.23 19.13
C GLU A 318 10.71 17.17 17.68
N ALA A 319 9.38 17.22 17.50
CA ALA A 319 8.72 17.01 16.21
C ALA A 319 9.25 17.94 15.09
N ASP A 320 9.49 19.21 15.40
CA ASP A 320 10.02 20.18 14.42
C ASP A 320 11.42 19.83 13.93
N LYS A 321 12.32 19.46 14.84
CA LYS A 321 13.69 19.08 14.48
C LYS A 321 13.73 17.75 13.71
N VAL A 322 12.88 16.79 14.11
CA VAL A 322 12.75 15.51 13.39
C VAL A 322 12.21 15.73 11.99
N LEU A 323 11.17 16.56 11.83
CA LEU A 323 10.62 16.87 10.51
C LEU A 323 11.63 17.61 9.62
N GLU A 324 12.38 18.56 10.18
CA GLU A 324 13.44 19.27 9.45
C GLU A 324 14.53 18.28 8.98
N ALA A 325 14.96 17.37 9.85
CA ALA A 325 15.91 16.33 9.49
C ALA A 325 15.39 15.44 8.37
N LEU A 326 14.10 15.07 8.38
CA LEU A 326 13.47 14.26 7.32
C LEU A 326 13.34 15.02 6.00
N ARG A 327 13.02 16.31 6.01
CA ARG A 327 12.93 17.13 4.79
C ARG A 327 14.29 17.30 4.08
N ASN A 328 15.38 17.27 4.86
CA ASN A 328 16.75 17.34 4.32
C ASN A 328 17.34 15.94 4.03
N ALA A 329 16.61 14.87 4.34
CA ALA A 329 17.09 13.50 4.22
C ALA A 329 16.89 12.93 2.81
N ARG A 330 17.83 12.05 2.44
CA ARG A 330 17.68 11.09 1.36
C ARG A 330 18.36 9.80 1.80
N PHE A 331 17.62 8.74 1.95
CA PHE A 331 18.14 7.44 2.39
C PHE A 331 17.38 6.28 1.76
N LEU A 332 17.93 5.08 1.86
CA LEU A 332 17.35 3.85 1.36
C LEU A 332 17.05 2.92 2.53
N THR A 333 15.90 2.30 2.49
CA THR A 333 15.49 1.19 3.36
C THR A 333 15.19 -0.04 2.51
N PHE A 334 14.86 -1.16 3.13
CA PHE A 334 14.38 -2.34 2.40
C PHE A 334 13.04 -2.09 1.65
N PHE A 335 12.27 -1.10 2.07
CA PHE A 335 11.01 -0.70 1.43
C PHE A 335 11.24 0.13 0.16
N GLY A 336 12.28 0.93 0.14
CA GLY A 336 12.60 1.79 -0.99
C GLY A 336 13.35 3.06 -0.59
N GLU A 337 13.46 3.95 -1.55
CA GLU A 337 14.14 5.23 -1.34
C GLU A 337 13.18 6.25 -0.71
N PHE A 338 13.68 6.95 0.30
CA PHE A 338 12.96 7.99 1.01
C PHE A 338 13.55 9.36 0.69
N LYS A 339 12.69 10.27 0.24
CA LYS A 339 12.99 11.70 0.08
C LYS A 339 11.69 12.49 0.11
N LEU A 340 11.51 13.33 1.11
CA LEU A 340 10.33 14.22 1.17
C LEU A 340 10.47 15.38 0.17
N ASP A 341 9.36 15.70 -0.47
CA ASP A 341 9.13 17.01 -1.08
C ASP A 341 8.78 17.99 0.05
N PRO A 342 9.57 19.09 0.23
CA PRO A 342 9.33 20.03 1.32
C PRO A 342 7.99 20.77 1.25
N ALA A 343 7.40 20.89 0.05
CA ALA A 343 6.14 21.60 -0.15
C ALA A 343 4.93 20.74 0.26
N THR A 344 5.00 19.42 0.06
CA THR A 344 3.88 18.50 0.26
C THR A 344 4.08 17.52 1.40
N ASN A 345 5.31 17.37 1.91
CA ASN A 345 5.72 16.32 2.85
C ASN A 345 5.48 14.87 2.34
N LEU A 346 5.41 14.68 1.01
CA LEU A 346 5.29 13.38 0.38
C LEU A 346 6.65 12.79 0.04
N ASN A 347 6.81 11.49 0.21
CA ASN A 347 7.94 10.76 -0.34
C ASN A 347 7.84 10.69 -1.86
N VAL A 348 8.70 11.45 -2.56
CA VAL A 348 8.74 11.53 -4.03
C VAL A 348 9.76 10.58 -4.66
N ALA A 349 10.52 9.85 -3.86
CA ALA A 349 11.52 8.91 -4.35
C ALA A 349 11.01 7.47 -4.40
N HIS A 350 9.88 7.18 -3.75
CA HIS A 350 9.31 5.85 -3.73
C HIS A 350 8.57 5.53 -5.03
N SER A 351 8.82 4.35 -5.60
CA SER A 351 8.18 3.86 -6.83
C SER A 351 7.49 2.52 -6.57
N MET A 352 6.34 2.32 -7.22
CA MET A 352 5.60 1.07 -7.17
C MET A 352 6.03 0.11 -8.29
N VAL A 353 5.89 -1.18 -8.01
CA VAL A 353 5.99 -2.26 -8.99
C VAL A 353 4.60 -2.78 -9.34
N VAL A 354 4.49 -3.59 -10.41
CA VAL A 354 3.25 -4.32 -10.72
C VAL A 354 3.50 -5.80 -10.54
N ILE A 355 2.61 -6.45 -9.82
CA ILE A 355 2.61 -7.91 -9.65
C ILE A 355 1.57 -8.56 -10.55
N GLN A 356 1.78 -9.85 -10.83
CA GLN A 356 0.80 -10.74 -11.46
C GLN A 356 0.79 -12.08 -10.73
N TRP A 357 -0.39 -12.64 -10.53
CA TRP A 357 -0.57 -14.01 -10.07
C TRP A 357 -0.37 -14.98 -11.23
N GLN A 358 0.61 -15.89 -11.09
CA GLN A 358 1.00 -16.89 -12.11
C GLN A 358 1.26 -18.24 -11.43
N GLY A 359 0.48 -19.26 -11.78
CA GLY A 359 0.63 -20.59 -11.21
C GLY A 359 0.51 -20.64 -9.69
N GLY A 360 -0.36 -19.81 -9.11
CA GLY A 360 -0.57 -19.74 -7.68
C GLY A 360 0.46 -18.89 -6.91
N ASN A 361 1.43 -18.32 -7.59
CA ASN A 361 2.44 -17.45 -6.99
C ASN A 361 2.32 -16.02 -7.50
N ARG A 362 2.83 -15.08 -6.72
CA ARG A 362 2.84 -13.66 -7.04
C ARG A 362 4.24 -13.26 -7.50
N TYR A 363 4.35 -12.72 -8.71
CA TYR A 363 5.60 -12.27 -9.29
C TYR A 363 5.54 -10.80 -9.66
N VAL A 364 6.63 -10.07 -9.45
CA VAL A 364 6.82 -8.74 -10.04
C VAL A 364 7.01 -8.91 -11.55
N VAL A 365 6.18 -8.22 -12.33
CA VAL A 365 6.21 -8.25 -13.80
C VAL A 365 6.56 -6.89 -14.42
N TRP A 366 6.59 -5.82 -13.61
CA TRP A 366 6.91 -4.46 -14.06
C TRP A 366 7.47 -3.59 -12.92
N PRO A 367 8.40 -2.66 -13.18
CA PRO A 367 9.11 -2.40 -14.45
C PRO A 367 10.10 -3.50 -14.79
N ALA A 368 10.58 -3.53 -16.05
CA ALA A 368 11.48 -4.58 -16.55
C ALA A 368 12.75 -4.78 -15.69
N GLY A 369 13.28 -3.70 -15.11
CA GLY A 369 14.47 -3.75 -14.24
C GLY A 369 14.23 -4.39 -12.86
N ALA A 370 12.97 -4.58 -12.45
CA ALA A 370 12.58 -5.24 -11.20
C ALA A 370 11.82 -6.56 -11.44
N ALA A 371 11.48 -6.87 -12.69
CA ALA A 371 10.65 -8.00 -13.06
C ALA A 371 11.37 -9.34 -12.81
N GLN A 372 10.64 -10.28 -12.22
CA GLN A 372 11.05 -11.66 -11.97
C GLN A 372 10.43 -12.65 -12.96
N ALA A 373 9.29 -12.27 -13.51
CA ALA A 373 8.60 -13.02 -14.55
C ALA A 373 8.15 -12.09 -15.67
N LYS A 374 7.96 -12.65 -16.85
CA LYS A 374 7.29 -11.92 -17.93
C LYS A 374 5.80 -11.78 -17.59
N LEU A 375 5.21 -10.67 -18.01
CA LEU A 375 3.76 -10.53 -17.98
C LEU A 375 3.11 -11.60 -18.85
N ALA A 376 2.25 -12.44 -18.28
CA ALA A 376 1.38 -13.33 -19.03
C ALA A 376 0.24 -12.49 -19.63
N TYR A 377 0.28 -12.31 -20.95
CA TYR A 377 -0.61 -11.41 -21.65
C TYR A 377 -0.96 -11.98 -23.05
N PRO A 378 -2.22 -11.87 -23.53
CA PRO A 378 -3.37 -11.40 -22.77
C PRO A 378 -3.73 -12.35 -21.63
N SER A 379 -4.54 -11.84 -20.68
CA SER A 379 -5.08 -12.64 -19.58
C SER A 379 -5.86 -13.84 -20.11
N LEU A 380 -5.76 -14.97 -19.44
CA LEU A 380 -6.61 -16.13 -19.70
C LEU A 380 -8.09 -15.74 -19.56
N THR A 381 -8.95 -16.29 -20.43
CA THR A 381 -10.40 -16.18 -20.28
C THR A 381 -10.87 -16.88 -19.00
N TRP A 382 -12.06 -16.53 -18.51
CA TRP A 382 -12.61 -17.18 -17.32
C TRP A 382 -12.90 -18.67 -17.56
N ASP A 383 -13.25 -19.06 -18.77
CA ASP A 383 -13.43 -20.49 -19.13
C ASP A 383 -12.09 -21.26 -19.10
N GLN A 384 -10.99 -20.66 -19.55
CA GLN A 384 -9.66 -21.26 -19.46
C GLN A 384 -9.21 -21.42 -17.99
N LYS A 385 -9.43 -20.40 -17.15
CA LYS A 385 -9.16 -20.45 -15.71
C LYS A 385 -10.02 -21.54 -15.02
N ALA A 386 -11.30 -21.65 -15.38
CA ALA A 386 -12.20 -22.68 -14.86
C ALA A 386 -11.78 -24.10 -15.29
N ALA A 387 -11.14 -24.24 -16.45
CA ALA A 387 -10.54 -25.49 -16.91
C ALA A 387 -9.18 -25.81 -16.23
N GLY A 388 -8.75 -25.00 -15.24
CA GLY A 388 -7.52 -25.22 -14.48
C GLY A 388 -6.25 -24.68 -15.16
N GLN A 389 -6.37 -23.91 -16.24
CA GLN A 389 -5.20 -23.28 -16.85
C GLN A 389 -4.65 -22.18 -15.93
N THR A 390 -3.33 -22.07 -15.90
CA THR A 390 -2.60 -21.07 -15.10
C THR A 390 -1.78 -20.16 -16.02
N CYS A 391 -1.62 -18.92 -15.59
CA CYS A 391 -0.72 -17.98 -16.24
C CYS A 391 0.75 -18.39 -16.04
N ARG A 392 1.54 -18.30 -17.11
CA ARG A 392 2.97 -18.62 -17.13
C ARG A 392 3.71 -17.66 -18.05
#